data_8c1ec3b36f55a6e773f7e265eab57a96
#
_entry.id   8c1ec3b36f55a6e773f7e265eab57a96
#
_cell.length_a   1.000
_cell.length_b   1.000
_cell.length_c   1.000
_cell.angle_alpha   90.00
_cell.angle_beta   90.00
_cell.angle_gamma   90.00
#
_symmetry.space_group_name_H-M   'P 1'
#
loop_
_entity.id
_entity.type
_entity.pdbx_description
1 polymer ?
#
loop_
_entity_poly.entity_id
_entity_poly.type
_entity_poly.pdbx_seq_one_letter_code
_entity_poly.pdbx_strand_id
1 'polypeptide(L)'
;MRLVVAVIKPAEVESVRQALDAVQVTRMTVCDAHGYDLATPEPLAQQTMLEIAVNDDFLDRTVAVISEVLAAGGDATSRVFVLPMHDAVQVYRVVRGPEAV
;
A
#
# COMPACT_ATOMS: atom_id res chain seq x y z
N MET A 1 -1.12 -2.70 -14.87
CA MET A 1 -0.55 -1.87 -13.78
C MET A 1 -1.63 -1.47 -12.80
N ARG A 2 -1.33 -1.56 -11.54
CA ARG A 2 -2.24 -1.20 -10.45
C ARG A 2 -1.50 -0.39 -9.39
N LEU A 3 -2.21 0.52 -8.75
CA LEU A 3 -1.73 1.19 -7.55
C LEU A 3 -2.44 0.57 -6.35
N VAL A 4 -1.68 -0.01 -5.45
CA VAL A 4 -2.19 -0.53 -4.19
C VAL A 4 -1.94 0.54 -3.13
N VAL A 5 -3.01 0.98 -2.48
CA VAL A 5 -2.95 1.98 -1.42
C VAL A 5 -3.41 1.30 -0.13
N ALA A 6 -2.57 1.28 0.87
CA ALA A 6 -2.90 0.73 2.18
C ALA A 6 -2.87 1.85 3.22
N VAL A 7 -3.94 1.97 3.98
CA VAL A 7 -4.03 2.91 5.12
C VAL A 7 -4.02 2.06 6.38
N ILE A 8 -2.95 2.16 7.15
CA ILE A 8 -2.64 1.23 8.23
C ILE A 8 -2.15 1.97 9.48
N LYS A 9 -2.06 1.25 10.59
CA LYS A 9 -1.39 1.77 11.79
C LYS A 9 0.11 1.89 11.54
N PRO A 10 0.77 2.94 12.06
CA PRO A 10 2.24 3.09 11.93
C PRO A 10 3.02 1.86 12.41
N ALA A 11 2.55 1.18 13.45
CA ALA A 11 3.22 -0.01 14.00
C ALA A 11 3.25 -1.20 13.03
N GLU A 12 2.39 -1.22 12.00
CA GLU A 12 2.32 -2.32 11.03
C GLU A 12 3.25 -2.13 9.83
N VAL A 13 3.84 -0.94 9.66
CA VAL A 13 4.62 -0.60 8.47
C VAL A 13 5.77 -1.57 8.24
N GLU A 14 6.54 -1.86 9.28
CA GLU A 14 7.71 -2.74 9.15
C GLU A 14 7.33 -4.18 8.81
N SER A 15 6.25 -4.69 9.40
CA SER A 15 5.75 -6.03 9.09
C SER A 15 5.27 -6.12 7.64
N VAL A 16 4.59 -5.09 7.15
CA VAL A 16 4.16 -5.02 5.74
C VAL A 16 5.36 -4.94 4.81
N ARG A 17 6.35 -4.11 5.14
CA ARG A 17 7.57 -3.99 4.35
C ARG A 17 8.28 -5.34 4.20
N GLN A 18 8.45 -6.06 5.29
CA GLN A 18 9.09 -7.37 5.28
C GLN A 18 8.31 -8.39 4.45
N ALA A 19 6.99 -8.40 4.60
CA ALA A 19 6.12 -9.31 3.85
C ALA A 19 6.17 -9.04 2.34
N LEU A 20 6.21 -7.77 1.94
CA LEU A 20 6.33 -7.38 0.54
C LEU A 20 7.69 -7.76 -0.04
N ASP A 21 8.76 -7.53 0.70
CA ASP A 21 10.10 -7.91 0.28
C ASP A 21 10.22 -9.42 0.04
N ALA A 22 9.59 -10.22 0.88
CA ALA A 22 9.57 -11.68 0.76
C ALA A 22 8.89 -12.18 -0.52
N VAL A 23 8.01 -11.39 -1.12
CA VAL A 23 7.36 -11.70 -2.40
C VAL A 23 7.88 -10.84 -3.55
N GLN A 24 9.05 -10.24 -3.36
CA GLN A 24 9.78 -9.48 -4.38
C GLN A 24 9.11 -8.17 -4.79
N VAL A 25 8.31 -7.59 -3.93
CA VAL A 25 7.79 -6.24 -4.08
C VAL A 25 8.68 -5.33 -3.22
N THR A 26 9.54 -4.56 -3.87
CA THR A 26 10.68 -3.91 -3.20
C THR A 26 10.58 -2.39 -3.13
N ARG A 27 9.52 -1.80 -3.65
CA ARG A 27 9.32 -0.37 -3.64
C ARG A 27 7.97 -0.01 -3.07
N MET A 28 7.96 0.88 -2.11
CA MET A 28 6.74 1.51 -1.62
C MET A 28 7.02 2.92 -1.15
N THR A 29 6.04 3.79 -1.30
CA THR A 29 6.09 5.13 -0.73
C THR A 29 5.30 5.13 0.56
N VAL A 30 5.84 5.77 1.58
CA VAL A 30 5.26 5.84 2.92
C VAL A 30 4.96 7.30 3.24
N CYS A 31 3.73 7.58 3.63
CA CYS A 31 3.29 8.92 4.03
C CYS A 31 2.60 8.87 5.38
N ASP A 32 2.88 9.85 6.22
CA ASP A 32 2.08 10.07 7.43
C ASP A 32 0.68 10.56 7.02
N ALA A 33 -0.33 10.07 7.73
CA ALA A 33 -1.72 10.39 7.43
C ALA A 33 -2.52 10.58 8.72
N HIS A 34 -3.61 11.32 8.60
CA HIS A 34 -4.58 11.50 9.67
C HIS A 34 -5.92 10.94 9.22
N GLY A 35 -6.45 10.00 10.01
CA GLY A 35 -7.75 9.43 9.74
C GLY A 35 -8.84 10.14 10.56
N TYR A 36 -10.02 10.21 9.99
CA TYR A 36 -11.20 10.72 10.66
C TYR A 36 -12.36 9.77 10.41
N ASP A 37 -13.12 9.48 11.44
CA ASP A 37 -14.43 8.86 11.31
C ASP A 37 -15.46 9.99 11.29
N LEU A 38 -16.08 10.20 10.14
CA LEU A 38 -17.04 11.28 9.98
C LEU A 38 -18.35 11.08 10.76
N ALA A 39 -18.57 9.86 11.28
CA ALA A 39 -19.70 9.54 12.14
C ALA A 39 -19.46 9.95 13.61
N THR A 40 -18.22 10.26 13.98
CA THR A 40 -17.87 10.70 15.33
C THR A 40 -17.14 12.04 15.29
N PRO A 41 -17.23 12.85 16.37
CA PRO A 41 -16.55 14.15 16.40
C PRO A 41 -15.05 14.05 16.66
N GLU A 42 -14.52 12.87 16.96
CA GLU A 42 -13.13 12.66 17.32
C GLU A 42 -12.30 12.15 16.14
N PRO A 43 -11.05 12.64 15.96
CA PRO A 43 -10.17 12.07 14.95
C PRO A 43 -9.75 10.65 15.34
N LEU A 44 -9.51 9.81 14.32
CA LEU A 44 -8.86 8.53 14.52
C LEU A 44 -7.40 8.74 14.94
N ALA A 45 -6.77 7.69 15.45
CA ALA A 45 -5.35 7.71 15.72
C ALA A 45 -4.56 7.97 14.43
N GLN A 46 -3.32 8.44 14.57
CA GLN A 46 -2.42 8.63 13.44
C GLN A 46 -2.33 7.35 12.61
N GLN A 47 -2.35 7.52 11.31
CA GLN A 47 -2.23 6.43 10.34
C GLN A 47 -1.04 6.65 9.43
N THR A 48 -0.70 5.60 8.71
CA THR A 48 0.32 5.64 7.65
C THR A 48 -0.32 5.19 6.36
N MET A 49 -0.06 5.91 5.30
CA MET A 49 -0.50 5.53 3.95
C MET A 49 0.68 4.96 3.18
N LEU A 50 0.49 3.79 2.61
CA LEU A 50 1.45 3.15 1.73
C LEU A 50 0.93 3.21 0.29
N GLU A 51 1.81 3.55 -0.65
CA GLU A 51 1.52 3.49 -2.08
C GLU A 51 2.49 2.54 -2.74
N ILE A 52 1.94 1.53 -3.42
CA ILE A 52 2.72 0.47 -4.04
C ILE A 52 2.21 0.27 -5.47
N ALA A 53 3.02 0.67 -6.44
CA ALA A 53 2.71 0.42 -7.85
C ALA A 53 3.20 -0.98 -8.22
N VAL A 54 2.33 -1.79 -8.80
CA VAL A 54 2.66 -3.16 -9.22
C VAL A 54 2.12 -3.45 -10.61
N ASN A 55 2.77 -4.35 -11.31
CA ASN A 55 2.23 -4.94 -12.52
C ASN A 55 1.17 -5.99 -12.17
N ASP A 56 0.31 -6.32 -13.11
CA ASP A 56 -0.86 -7.16 -12.85
C ASP A 56 -0.49 -8.55 -12.31
N ASP A 57 0.64 -9.10 -12.72
CA ASP A 57 1.12 -10.40 -12.24
C ASP A 57 1.59 -10.38 -10.77
N PHE A 58 1.85 -9.20 -10.21
CA PHE A 58 2.22 -9.04 -8.80
C PHE A 58 1.04 -8.62 -7.90
N LEU A 59 -0.11 -8.31 -8.47
CA LEU A 59 -1.22 -7.74 -7.73
C LEU A 59 -1.72 -8.66 -6.62
N ASP A 60 -2.03 -9.91 -6.96
CA ASP A 60 -2.65 -10.83 -6.01
C ASP A 60 -1.74 -11.11 -4.82
N ARG A 61 -0.44 -11.34 -5.07
CA ARG A 61 0.52 -11.57 -3.98
C ARG A 61 0.69 -10.33 -3.10
N THR A 62 0.68 -9.14 -3.69
CA THR A 62 0.79 -7.89 -2.96
C THR A 62 -0.39 -7.71 -2.00
N VAL A 63 -1.60 -7.83 -2.51
CA VAL A 63 -2.82 -7.70 -1.69
C VAL A 63 -2.88 -8.80 -0.63
N ALA A 64 -2.53 -10.03 -0.98
CA ALA A 64 -2.58 -11.15 -0.05
C ALA A 64 -1.66 -10.97 1.16
N VAL A 65 -0.40 -10.60 0.94
CA VAL A 65 0.55 -10.46 2.06
C VAL A 65 0.22 -9.26 2.94
N ILE A 66 -0.25 -8.15 2.38
CA ILE A 66 -0.71 -7.01 3.16
C ILE A 66 -1.90 -7.41 4.02
N SER A 67 -2.89 -8.07 3.42
CA SER A 67 -4.11 -8.50 4.12
C SER A 67 -3.79 -9.46 5.26
N GLU A 68 -2.87 -10.39 5.07
CA GLU A 68 -2.45 -11.33 6.11
C GLU A 68 -1.81 -10.61 7.30
N VAL A 69 -0.92 -9.65 7.05
CA VAL A 69 -0.29 -8.87 8.11
C VAL A 69 -1.33 -8.08 8.90
N LEU A 70 -2.24 -7.41 8.21
CA LEU A 70 -3.27 -6.58 8.85
C LEU A 70 -4.26 -7.42 9.64
N ALA A 71 -4.65 -8.57 9.12
CA ALA A 71 -5.54 -9.49 9.84
C ALA A 71 -4.89 -10.02 11.12
N ALA A 72 -3.60 -10.34 11.09
CA ALA A 72 -2.86 -10.78 12.27
C ALA A 72 -2.75 -9.68 13.32
N GLY A 73 -2.69 -8.42 12.91
CA GLY A 73 -2.67 -7.27 13.80
C GLY A 73 -4.02 -6.92 14.44
N GLY A 74 -5.12 -7.51 13.95
CA GLY A 74 -6.45 -7.30 14.50
C GLY A 74 -7.03 -5.91 14.32
N ASP A 75 -6.50 -5.13 13.39
CA ASP A 75 -6.92 -3.75 13.16
C ASP A 75 -8.10 -3.67 12.20
N ALA A 76 -9.28 -3.31 12.71
CA ALA A 76 -10.48 -3.14 11.93
C ALA A 76 -10.52 -1.81 11.14
N THR A 77 -9.61 -0.88 11.41
CA THR A 77 -9.58 0.43 10.75
C THR A 77 -8.71 0.46 9.50
N SER A 78 -7.82 -0.51 9.32
CA SER A 78 -6.96 -0.60 8.16
C SER A 78 -7.75 -0.92 6.89
N ARG A 79 -7.31 -0.32 5.79
CA ARG A 79 -7.95 -0.48 4.47
C ARG A 79 -6.89 -0.67 3.40
N VAL A 80 -7.23 -1.48 2.41
CA VAL A 80 -6.42 -1.67 1.19
C VAL A 80 -7.30 -1.35 0.00
N PHE A 81 -6.83 -0.44 -0.83
CA PHE A 81 -7.50 -0.03 -2.06
C PHE A 81 -6.66 -0.43 -3.27
N VAL A 82 -7.32 -0.88 -4.32
CA VAL A 82 -6.67 -1.20 -5.59
C VAL A 82 -7.23 -0.29 -6.66
N LEU A 83 -6.34 0.49 -7.29
CA LEU A 83 -6.71 1.43 -8.32
C LEU A 83 -6.07 1.05 -9.66
N PRO A 84 -6.77 1.22 -10.77
CA PRO A 84 -6.16 1.04 -12.08
C PRO A 84 -5.14 2.15 -12.35
N MET A 85 -4.06 1.81 -13.05
CA MET A 85 -3.09 2.78 -13.55
C MET A 85 -3.07 2.70 -15.07
N HIS A 86 -3.20 3.86 -15.72
CA HIS A 86 -3.13 3.95 -17.16
C HIS A 86 -1.71 3.95 -17.67
N ASP A 87 -0.79 4.58 -16.94
CA ASP A 87 0.59 4.71 -17.37
C ASP A 87 1.49 4.94 -16.16
N ALA A 88 2.76 4.67 -16.34
CA ALA A 88 3.83 5.00 -15.41
C ALA A 88 5.04 5.44 -16.21
N VAL A 89 5.76 6.44 -15.72
CA VAL A 89 6.95 6.97 -16.39
C VAL A 89 8.10 6.99 -15.39
N GLN A 90 9.18 6.32 -15.74
CA GLN A 90 10.42 6.40 -15.00
C GLN A 90 11.24 7.54 -15.58
N VAL A 91 11.28 8.68 -14.90
CA VAL A 91 11.78 9.94 -15.43
C VAL A 91 13.26 9.85 -15.83
N TYR A 92 14.08 9.23 -14.99
CA TYR A 92 15.52 9.14 -15.20
C TYR A 92 15.89 8.33 -16.45
N ARG A 93 15.18 7.23 -16.71
CA ARG A 93 15.47 6.32 -17.81
C ARG A 93 14.54 6.49 -19.01
N VAL A 94 13.56 7.37 -18.91
CA VAL A 94 12.54 7.62 -19.93
C VAL A 94 11.85 6.32 -20.38
N VAL A 95 11.54 5.45 -19.42
CA VAL A 95 10.81 4.20 -19.64
C VAL A 95 9.37 4.41 -19.24
N ARG A 96 8.43 3.86 -20.01
CA ARG A 96 7.00 3.98 -19.77
C ARG A 96 6.32 2.63 -19.67
N GLY A 97 5.13 2.63 -19.06
CA GLY A 97 4.30 1.45 -18.92
C GLY A 97 4.82 0.47 -17.87
N PRO A 98 4.57 -0.85 -18.06
CA PRO A 98 4.93 -1.87 -17.07
C PRO A 98 6.41 -1.88 -16.66
N GLU A 99 7.30 -1.50 -17.54
CA GLU A 99 8.74 -1.44 -17.25
C GLU A 99 9.11 -0.30 -16.30
N ALA A 100 8.24 0.70 -16.14
CA ALA A 100 8.46 1.85 -15.26
C ALA A 100 8.01 1.61 -13.81
N VAL A 101 7.35 0.50 -13.57
CA VAL A 101 6.82 0.15 -12.25
C VAL A 101 7.84 -0.55 -11.38
#